data_624affdf3eb929ec4ae37b86cd7203f3
#
_entry.id   624affdf3eb929ec4ae37b86cd7203f3
#
_cell.length_a   1.000
_cell.length_b   1.000
_cell.length_c   1.000
_cell.angle_alpha   90.00
_cell.angle_beta   90.00
_cell.angle_gamma   90.00
#
_symmetry.space_group_name_H-M   'P 1'
#
loop_
_entity.id
_entity.type
_entity.pdbx_description
1 polymer ?
#
loop_
_entity_poly.entity_id
_entity_poly.type
_entity_poly.pdbx_seq_one_letter_code
_entity_poly.pdbx_strand_id
1 'polypeptide(L)'
;MKKRALAVMLAGALTLGAQTGVWAASDISDQKEGELTLLMVNDWIDETGAKGEEFTKVIKQYEEENPGVEITLQGASQQDIKESFQTAALAGGGADIVMMDNSGHAIDLAAMGLLYPLEDITTADELTAQYQEGPLNSG
;
A
#
# COMPACT_ATOMS: atom_id res chain seq x y z
N MET A 1 26.65 6.73 47.56
CA MET A 1 25.91 7.06 46.33
C MET A 1 25.06 5.85 45.94
N LYS A 2 23.75 5.92 46.16
CA LYS A 2 22.81 4.79 45.95
C LYS A 2 22.15 4.93 44.59
N LYS A 3 22.47 3.99 43.70
CA LYS A 3 21.78 3.89 42.39
C LYS A 3 20.43 3.21 42.61
N ARG A 4 19.32 3.93 42.36
CA ARG A 4 17.97 3.38 42.37
C ARG A 4 17.67 2.84 40.96
N ALA A 5 17.54 1.52 40.86
CA ALA A 5 16.99 0.90 39.64
C ALA A 5 15.47 1.01 39.69
N LEU A 6 14.90 1.59 38.65
CA LEU A 6 13.46 1.66 38.45
C LEU A 6 13.05 0.44 37.64
N ALA A 7 12.39 -0.52 38.25
CA ALA A 7 11.79 -1.65 37.58
C ALA A 7 10.39 -1.23 37.03
N VAL A 8 10.26 -1.18 35.72
CA VAL A 8 8.96 -1.02 35.06
C VAL A 8 8.36 -2.40 34.88
N MET A 9 7.32 -2.70 35.64
CA MET A 9 6.48 -3.89 35.43
C MET A 9 5.54 -3.63 34.25
N LEU A 10 5.73 -4.37 33.16
CA LEU A 10 4.82 -4.42 32.04
C LEU A 10 3.72 -5.43 32.38
N ALA A 11 2.55 -4.95 32.81
CA ALA A 11 1.37 -5.77 32.98
C ALA A 11 0.71 -5.97 31.61
N GLY A 12 0.93 -7.15 31.01
CA GLY A 12 0.23 -7.56 29.79
C GLY A 12 -1.21 -7.90 30.09
N ALA A 13 -2.14 -7.09 29.66
CA ALA A 13 -3.54 -7.46 29.53
C ALA A 13 -3.79 -8.03 28.12
N LEU A 14 -3.92 -9.36 28.04
CA LEU A 14 -4.48 -10.01 26.86
C LEU A 14 -5.98 -9.72 26.81
N THR A 15 -6.39 -8.75 26.04
CA THR A 15 -7.79 -8.63 25.62
C THR A 15 -7.95 -9.33 24.29
N LEU A 16 -8.58 -10.51 24.30
CA LEU A 16 -9.18 -11.08 23.09
C LEU A 16 -10.36 -10.18 22.68
N GLY A 17 -10.08 -9.17 21.88
CA GLY A 17 -11.09 -8.37 21.21
C GLY A 17 -11.26 -8.92 19.80
N ALA A 18 -12.48 -9.34 19.46
CA ALA A 18 -12.88 -9.59 18.09
C ALA A 18 -12.61 -8.31 17.27
N GLN A 19 -11.60 -8.33 16.42
CA GLN A 19 -11.33 -7.24 15.49
C GLN A 19 -12.32 -7.33 14.35
N THR A 20 -13.46 -6.69 14.51
CA THR A 20 -14.20 -6.20 13.36
C THR A 20 -13.33 -5.14 12.74
N GLY A 21 -12.85 -5.39 11.51
CA GLY A 21 -11.97 -4.46 10.78
C GLY A 21 -12.69 -3.13 10.54
N VAL A 22 -12.60 -2.26 11.52
CA VAL A 22 -12.84 -0.82 11.33
C VAL A 22 -11.44 -0.26 11.08
N TRP A 23 -11.09 -0.07 9.82
CA TRP A 23 -9.98 0.78 9.45
C TRP A 23 -10.33 2.17 9.97
N ALA A 24 -9.77 2.54 11.11
CA ALA A 24 -9.83 3.92 11.54
C ALA A 24 -9.04 4.71 10.49
N ALA A 25 -9.72 5.60 9.77
CA ALA A 25 -9.06 6.62 8.98
C ALA A 25 -8.20 7.44 9.95
N SER A 26 -6.95 7.02 10.11
CA SER A 26 -5.93 7.86 10.72
C SER A 26 -5.69 8.99 9.72
N ASP A 27 -5.59 10.18 10.23
CA ASP A 27 -5.31 11.40 9.48
C ASP A 27 -4.06 11.17 8.62
N ILE A 28 -4.27 10.85 7.34
CA ILE A 28 -3.22 10.41 6.41
C ILE A 28 -2.41 11.62 5.91
N SER A 29 -2.91 12.83 6.18
CA SER A 29 -2.45 14.07 5.54
C SER A 29 -1.02 14.52 5.88
N ASP A 30 -0.36 13.91 6.88
CA ASP A 30 0.96 14.37 7.34
C ASP A 30 2.01 13.27 7.57
N GLN A 31 1.73 12.00 7.24
CA GLN A 31 2.76 10.95 7.35
C GLN A 31 3.67 10.96 6.14
N LYS A 32 4.80 11.64 6.28
CA LYS A 32 5.90 11.64 5.29
C LYS A 32 6.99 10.60 5.63
N GLU A 33 6.68 9.64 6.48
CA GLU A 33 7.63 8.60 6.91
C GLU A 33 6.91 7.26 6.95
N GLY A 34 7.52 6.22 6.40
CA GLY A 34 7.01 4.87 6.46
C GLY A 34 7.53 3.96 5.37
N GLU A 35 7.30 2.67 5.53
CA GLU A 35 7.56 1.66 4.53
C GLU A 35 6.28 1.42 3.71
N LEU A 36 6.41 1.42 2.39
CA LEU A 36 5.35 1.06 1.44
C LEU A 36 5.78 -0.15 0.62
N THR A 37 4.92 -1.13 0.51
CA THR A 37 5.13 -2.28 -0.37
C THR A 37 4.23 -2.17 -1.60
N LEU A 38 4.85 -2.18 -2.78
CA LEU A 38 4.16 -2.19 -4.06
C LEU A 38 4.24 -3.58 -4.69
N LEU A 39 3.10 -4.20 -4.96
CA LEU A 39 3.02 -5.44 -5.72
C LEU A 39 2.74 -5.15 -7.18
N MET A 40 3.63 -5.57 -8.05
CA MET A 40 3.61 -5.26 -9.48
C MET A 40 3.85 -6.50 -10.34
N VAL A 41 3.51 -6.40 -11.62
CA VAL A 41 3.91 -7.42 -12.60
C VAL A 41 5.43 -7.39 -12.75
N ASN A 42 6.06 -8.56 -12.82
CA ASN A 42 7.53 -8.72 -12.86
C ASN A 42 8.24 -7.82 -13.88
N ASP A 43 7.63 -7.56 -15.04
CA ASP A 43 8.21 -6.70 -16.09
C ASP A 43 8.49 -5.26 -15.62
N TRP A 44 7.79 -4.79 -14.59
CA TRP A 44 7.94 -3.43 -14.06
C TRP A 44 9.01 -3.32 -12.97
N ILE A 45 9.52 -4.44 -12.50
CA ILE A 45 10.57 -4.48 -11.48
C ILE A 45 11.84 -5.16 -11.97
N ASP A 46 11.84 -5.71 -13.19
CA ASP A 46 13.03 -6.25 -13.83
C ASP A 46 13.93 -5.12 -14.34
N GLU A 47 14.92 -4.76 -13.56
CA GLU A 47 15.88 -3.69 -13.88
C GLU A 47 16.73 -3.97 -15.15
N THR A 48 16.67 -5.19 -15.68
CA THR A 48 17.32 -5.54 -16.95
C THR A 48 16.46 -5.14 -18.15
N GLY A 49 15.20 -4.85 -17.95
CA GLY A 49 14.22 -4.39 -18.93
C GLY A 49 14.00 -2.88 -18.86
N ALA A 50 13.72 -2.27 -20.01
CA ALA A 50 13.53 -0.82 -20.11
C ALA A 50 12.41 -0.28 -19.17
N LYS A 51 11.34 -1.06 -18.97
CA LYS A 51 10.24 -0.67 -18.07
C LYS A 51 10.69 -0.64 -16.60
N GLY A 52 11.38 -1.70 -16.16
CA GLY A 52 11.86 -1.80 -14.79
C GLY A 52 12.95 -0.79 -14.49
N GLU A 53 13.86 -0.54 -15.45
CA GLU A 53 14.89 0.49 -15.30
C GLU A 53 14.25 1.88 -15.09
N GLU A 54 13.31 2.27 -15.94
CA GLU A 54 12.63 3.57 -15.81
C GLU A 54 11.78 3.67 -14.55
N PHE A 55 11.06 2.61 -14.20
CA PHE A 55 10.24 2.60 -12.99
C PHE A 55 11.10 2.71 -11.72
N THR A 56 12.20 1.97 -11.65
CA THR A 56 13.14 2.07 -10.52
C THR A 56 13.71 3.48 -10.37
N LYS A 57 13.96 4.19 -11.47
CA LYS A 57 14.38 5.60 -11.40
C LYS A 57 13.30 6.49 -10.76
N VAL A 58 12.03 6.29 -11.12
CA VAL A 58 10.90 7.04 -10.55
C VAL A 58 10.79 6.78 -9.05
N ILE A 59 10.90 5.51 -8.62
CA ILE A 59 10.86 5.14 -7.21
C ILE A 59 12.01 5.82 -6.43
N LYS A 60 13.23 5.74 -6.93
CA LYS A 60 14.40 6.37 -6.29
C LYS A 60 14.24 7.89 -6.19
N GLN A 61 13.74 8.54 -7.25
CA GLN A 61 13.46 9.96 -7.22
C GLN A 61 12.42 10.30 -6.14
N TYR A 62 11.36 9.51 -6.02
CA TYR A 62 10.32 9.73 -5.01
C TYR A 62 10.90 9.60 -3.59
N GLU A 63 11.74 8.59 -3.32
CA GLU A 63 12.41 8.42 -2.03
C GLU A 63 13.39 9.56 -1.72
N GLU A 64 14.12 10.07 -2.73
CA GLU A 64 15.00 11.24 -2.58
C GLU A 64 14.22 12.51 -2.23
N GLU A 65 13.03 12.70 -2.83
CA GLU A 65 12.16 13.85 -2.57
C GLU A 65 11.38 13.72 -1.25
N ASN A 66 11.23 12.48 -0.73
CA ASN A 66 10.52 12.17 0.50
C ASN A 66 11.39 11.35 1.45
N PRO A 67 12.44 11.96 2.04
CA PRO A 67 13.35 11.26 2.94
C PRO A 67 12.59 10.79 4.20
N GLY A 68 12.48 9.51 4.39
CA GLY A 68 11.68 8.87 5.44
C GLY A 68 10.65 7.90 4.88
N VAL A 69 10.42 7.90 3.57
CA VAL A 69 9.63 6.88 2.87
C VAL A 69 10.58 5.86 2.26
N GLU A 70 10.34 4.58 2.52
CA GLU A 70 11.04 3.46 1.90
C GLU A 70 10.04 2.63 1.10
N ILE A 71 10.37 2.33 -0.17
CA ILE A 71 9.48 1.61 -1.08
C ILE A 71 10.06 0.26 -1.43
N THR A 72 9.38 -0.81 -1.02
CA THR A 72 9.70 -2.19 -1.37
C THR A 72 8.88 -2.64 -2.58
N LEU A 73 9.55 -3.09 -3.63
CA LEU A 73 8.92 -3.64 -4.82
C LEU A 73 8.81 -5.17 -4.72
N GLN A 74 7.60 -5.69 -4.88
CA GLN A 74 7.31 -7.12 -4.96
C GLN A 74 6.78 -7.47 -6.35
N GLY A 75 7.28 -8.56 -6.92
CA GLY A 75 6.88 -9.02 -8.24
C GLY A 75 5.97 -10.24 -8.19
N ALA A 76 5.00 -10.26 -9.09
CA ALA A 76 4.21 -11.44 -9.40
C ALA A 76 4.06 -11.60 -10.92
N SER A 77 3.68 -12.78 -11.38
CA SER A 77 3.29 -12.92 -12.79
C SER A 77 1.96 -12.20 -13.03
N GLN A 78 1.72 -11.80 -14.28
CA GLN A 78 0.46 -11.19 -14.68
C GLN A 78 -0.75 -12.08 -14.37
N GLN A 79 -0.59 -13.38 -14.41
CA GLN A 79 -1.64 -14.35 -14.12
C GLN A 79 -1.91 -14.48 -12.62
N ASP A 80 -0.88 -14.35 -11.79
CA ASP A 80 -0.94 -14.66 -10.37
C ASP A 80 -1.13 -13.43 -9.48
N ILE A 81 -0.93 -12.22 -10.01
CA ILE A 81 -0.90 -10.99 -9.21
C ILE A 81 -2.18 -10.76 -8.40
N LYS A 82 -3.35 -11.00 -9.01
CA LYS A 82 -4.65 -10.87 -8.33
C LYS A 82 -4.77 -11.85 -7.17
N GLU A 83 -4.47 -13.14 -7.42
CA GLU A 83 -4.61 -14.18 -6.41
C GLU A 83 -3.59 -14.02 -5.28
N SER A 84 -2.37 -13.63 -5.62
CA SER A 84 -1.32 -13.34 -4.65
C SER A 84 -1.73 -12.19 -3.71
N PHE A 85 -2.19 -11.07 -4.27
CA PHE A 85 -2.69 -9.94 -3.48
C PHE A 85 -3.89 -10.35 -2.62
N GLN A 86 -4.91 -10.97 -3.21
CA GLN A 86 -6.11 -11.40 -2.51
C GLN A 86 -5.79 -12.31 -1.33
N THR A 87 -4.93 -13.30 -1.53
CA THR A 87 -4.56 -14.26 -0.48
C THR A 87 -3.86 -13.56 0.68
N ALA A 88 -2.91 -12.67 0.39
CA ALA A 88 -2.19 -11.93 1.40
C ALA A 88 -3.10 -10.95 2.16
N ALA A 89 -3.95 -10.22 1.46
CA ALA A 89 -4.89 -9.27 2.06
C ALA A 89 -5.93 -9.96 2.98
N LEU A 90 -6.45 -11.11 2.57
CA LEU A 90 -7.35 -11.91 3.41
C LEU A 90 -6.66 -12.46 4.67
N ALA A 91 -5.36 -12.66 4.62
CA ALA A 91 -4.55 -13.04 5.79
C ALA A 91 -4.19 -11.86 6.70
N GLY A 92 -4.61 -10.65 6.37
CA GLY A 92 -4.36 -9.42 7.13
C GLY A 92 -2.97 -8.83 6.90
N GLY A 93 -2.39 -9.07 5.73
CA GLY A 93 -1.09 -8.55 5.30
C GLY A 93 -1.05 -8.33 3.80
N GLY A 94 0.14 -8.21 3.24
CA GLY A 94 0.37 -8.04 1.82
C GLY A 94 0.88 -6.66 1.45
N ALA A 95 0.79 -6.33 0.18
CA ALA A 95 1.24 -5.05 -0.33
C ALA A 95 0.24 -3.92 -0.01
N ASP A 96 0.75 -2.72 0.22
CA ASP A 96 -0.05 -1.51 0.44
C ASP A 96 -0.67 -1.00 -0.86
N ILE A 97 0.06 -1.19 -1.96
CA ILE A 97 -0.39 -0.80 -3.30
C ILE A 97 -0.21 -1.99 -4.24
N VAL A 98 -1.20 -2.25 -5.07
CA VAL A 98 -1.11 -3.25 -6.13
C VAL A 98 -1.40 -2.64 -7.49
N MET A 99 -0.53 -2.89 -8.46
CA MET A 99 -0.74 -2.49 -9.84
C MET A 99 -1.40 -3.62 -10.62
N MET A 100 -2.64 -3.41 -11.03
CA MET A 100 -3.41 -4.35 -11.86
C MET A 100 -3.44 -3.88 -13.31
N ASP A 101 -3.35 -4.82 -14.23
CA ASP A 101 -3.46 -4.60 -15.67
C ASP A 101 -4.90 -4.70 -16.19
N ASN A 102 -5.82 -5.12 -15.34
CA ASN A 102 -7.22 -5.36 -15.68
C ASN A 102 -8.14 -4.73 -14.63
N SER A 103 -8.95 -3.76 -15.07
CA SER A 103 -9.93 -3.08 -14.22
C SER A 103 -10.95 -4.02 -13.57
N GLY A 104 -11.31 -5.12 -14.24
CA GLY A 104 -12.20 -6.14 -13.67
C GLY A 104 -11.61 -6.78 -12.39
N HIS A 105 -10.30 -6.94 -12.30
CA HIS A 105 -9.66 -7.43 -11.09
C HIS A 105 -9.77 -6.44 -9.93
N ALA A 106 -9.64 -5.15 -10.20
CA ALA A 106 -9.82 -4.12 -9.18
C ALA A 106 -11.27 -4.09 -8.66
N ILE A 107 -12.26 -4.18 -9.56
CA ILE A 107 -13.68 -4.24 -9.19
C ILE A 107 -13.97 -5.45 -8.29
N ASP A 108 -13.46 -6.63 -8.65
CA ASP A 108 -13.63 -7.83 -7.84
C ASP A 108 -13.05 -7.67 -6.43
N LEU A 109 -11.82 -7.14 -6.33
CA LEU A 109 -11.15 -6.92 -5.04
C LEU A 109 -11.85 -5.85 -4.20
N ALA A 110 -12.34 -4.79 -4.84
CA ALA A 110 -13.14 -3.75 -4.18
C ALA A 110 -14.47 -4.31 -3.64
N ALA A 111 -15.16 -5.15 -4.42
CA ALA A 111 -16.39 -5.82 -3.98
C ALA A 111 -16.18 -6.76 -2.79
N MET A 112 -14.95 -7.28 -2.62
CA MET A 112 -14.54 -8.09 -1.46
C MET A 112 -14.09 -7.25 -0.26
N GLY A 113 -14.05 -5.92 -0.39
CA GLY A 113 -13.59 -5.00 0.65
C GLY A 113 -12.07 -5.07 0.88
N LEU A 114 -11.31 -5.46 -0.12
CA LEU A 114 -9.85 -5.58 -0.05
C LEU A 114 -9.10 -4.36 -0.57
N LEU A 115 -9.81 -3.40 -1.16
CA LEU A 115 -9.26 -2.13 -1.62
C LEU A 115 -9.90 -0.98 -0.84
N TYR A 116 -9.10 0.06 -0.63
CA TYR A 116 -9.54 1.29 0.01
C TYR A 116 -10.10 2.25 -1.05
N PRO A 117 -11.26 2.91 -0.83
CA PRO A 117 -11.77 3.91 -1.76
C PRO A 117 -10.80 5.09 -1.88
N LEU A 118 -10.48 5.48 -3.11
CA LEU A 118 -9.57 6.62 -3.34
C LEU A 118 -10.17 7.94 -2.85
N GLU A 119 -11.48 8.07 -2.83
CA GLU A 119 -12.19 9.24 -2.34
C GLU A 119 -11.97 9.50 -0.84
N ASP A 120 -11.55 8.49 -0.10
CA ASP A 120 -11.20 8.62 1.32
C ASP A 120 -9.75 9.07 1.53
N ILE A 121 -8.91 9.03 0.47
CA ILE A 121 -7.47 9.35 0.51
C ILE A 121 -7.18 10.70 -0.17
N THR A 122 -7.92 11.03 -1.22
CA THR A 122 -7.70 12.23 -2.03
C THR A 122 -9.03 12.89 -2.41
N THR A 123 -8.98 14.14 -2.86
CA THR A 123 -10.18 14.85 -3.27
C THR A 123 -10.51 14.59 -4.74
N ALA A 124 -11.80 14.69 -5.11
CA ALA A 124 -12.22 14.58 -6.49
C ALA A 124 -11.54 15.63 -7.40
N ASP A 125 -11.26 16.82 -6.87
CA ASP A 125 -10.56 17.88 -7.60
C ASP A 125 -9.10 17.50 -7.91
N GLU A 126 -8.39 16.85 -6.99
CA GLU A 126 -7.03 16.36 -7.19
C GLU A 126 -7.00 15.23 -8.22
N LEU A 127 -7.94 14.30 -8.17
CA LEU A 127 -8.06 13.22 -9.14
C LEU A 127 -8.36 13.77 -10.54
N THR A 128 -9.32 14.69 -10.67
CA THR A 128 -9.67 15.28 -11.97
C THR A 128 -8.57 16.15 -12.56
N ALA A 129 -7.74 16.77 -11.72
CA ALA A 129 -6.60 17.55 -12.20
C ALA A 129 -5.49 16.68 -12.83
N GLN A 130 -5.37 15.42 -12.40
CA GLN A 130 -4.30 14.52 -12.82
C GLN A 130 -4.72 13.52 -13.92
N TYR A 131 -5.99 13.20 -14.01
CA TYR A 131 -6.50 12.18 -14.91
C TYR A 131 -7.50 12.73 -15.94
N GLN A 132 -7.56 12.10 -17.10
CA GLN A 132 -8.59 12.39 -18.08
C GLN A 132 -9.93 11.78 -17.65
N GLU A 133 -11.05 12.40 -18.06
CA GLU A 133 -12.40 11.94 -17.68
C GLU A 133 -12.68 10.45 -18.01
N GLY A 134 -12.14 9.94 -19.11
CA GLY A 134 -12.34 8.55 -19.52
C GLY A 134 -11.88 7.54 -18.47
N PRO A 135 -10.61 7.58 -18.00
CA PRO A 135 -10.11 6.73 -16.96
C PRO A 135 -10.85 6.87 -15.62
N LEU A 136 -11.24 8.08 -15.23
CA LEU A 136 -11.96 8.32 -13.97
C LEU A 136 -13.34 7.67 -13.92
N ASN A 137 -14.01 7.52 -15.07
CA ASN A 137 -15.34 6.94 -15.16
C ASN A 137 -15.35 5.42 -15.42
N SER A 138 -14.19 4.79 -15.48
CA SER A 138 -14.04 3.36 -15.79
C SER A 138 -13.71 2.49 -14.56
N GLY A 139 -13.55 3.11 -13.40
CA GLY A 139 -13.22 2.43 -12.12
C GLY A 139 -14.44 2.15 -11.25
#